data_e04fd596927d777f436a0526b710de01
#
_entry.id   e04fd596927d777f436a0526b710de01
#
_cell.length_a   1.000
_cell.length_b   1.000
_cell.length_c   1.000
_cell.angle_alpha   90.00
_cell.angle_beta   90.00
_cell.angle_gamma   90.00
#
_symmetry.space_group_name_H-M   'P 1'
#
loop_
_entity.id
_entity.type
_entity.pdbx_description
1 polymer ?
#
loop_
_entity_poly.entity_id
_entity_poly.type
_entity_poly.pdbx_seq_one_letter_code
_entity_poly.pdbx_strand_id
1 'polypeptide(L)'
;MNIRLLILSLIALLGLGSMEAAEVNAGSSGDISLGQERQLIDQQHQAMEQEELTLAQTYRQLLDQKRALLEQLRALNPKKGTTQDWEDLWEYYHKYKDADDDEDDYEDNYKDKLKALRSTDVDKDAFKSKVEALLTALQAVQQQQDALTQSFVTHNSKIQQLDQDKKSHNQKTGK
;
A
#
# COMPACT_ATOMS: atom_id res chain seq x y z
N MET A 1 2.54 -14.06 20.46
CA MET A 1 3.48 -13.48 19.49
C MET A 1 3.24 -11.98 19.50
N ASN A 2 4.25 -11.17 19.82
CA ASN A 2 4.07 -9.74 20.14
C ASN A 2 3.75 -8.92 18.88
N ILE A 3 2.54 -8.36 18.82
CA ILE A 3 2.06 -7.46 17.76
C ILE A 3 3.01 -6.27 17.51
N ARG A 4 3.68 -5.79 18.58
CA ARG A 4 4.70 -4.72 18.47
C ARG A 4 5.93 -5.10 17.64
N LEU A 5 6.30 -6.36 17.60
CA LEU A 5 7.42 -6.85 16.78
C LEU A 5 7.06 -6.93 15.29
N LEU A 6 5.80 -7.21 14.95
CA LEU A 6 5.29 -7.21 13.57
C LEU A 6 5.26 -5.79 12.99
N ILE A 7 4.84 -4.80 13.78
CA ILE A 7 4.80 -3.39 13.36
C ILE A 7 6.22 -2.83 13.16
N LEU A 8 7.17 -3.19 14.03
CA LEU A 8 8.56 -2.74 13.91
C LEU A 8 9.32 -3.38 12.74
N SER A 9 9.06 -4.65 12.42
CA SER A 9 9.66 -5.26 11.22
C SER A 9 9.06 -4.72 9.92
N LEU A 10 7.82 -4.24 9.93
CA LEU A 10 7.16 -3.63 8.78
C LEU A 10 7.77 -2.26 8.44
N ILE A 11 8.14 -1.47 9.47
CA ILE A 11 8.80 -0.16 9.28
C ILE A 11 10.23 -0.33 8.76
N ALA A 12 10.92 -1.41 9.15
CA ALA A 12 12.28 -1.70 8.67
C ALA A 12 12.32 -2.19 7.20
N LEU A 13 11.24 -2.81 6.72
CA LEU A 13 11.12 -3.24 5.31
C LEU A 13 10.76 -2.08 4.37
N LEU A 14 10.15 -1.02 4.90
CA LEU A 14 9.85 0.24 4.20
C LEU A 14 11.02 1.24 4.25
N GLY A 15 12.19 0.80 4.65
CA GLY A 15 13.45 1.44 4.31
C GLY A 15 13.66 1.45 2.79
N LEU A 16 12.70 2.06 2.08
CA LEU A 16 12.93 2.74 0.81
C LEU A 16 13.97 3.80 1.15
N GLY A 17 15.24 3.32 1.20
CA GLY A 17 16.35 4.22 1.14
C GLY A 17 15.99 5.20 0.04
N SER A 18 15.91 6.46 0.42
CA SER A 18 15.96 7.55 -0.53
C SER A 18 17.07 7.17 -1.49
N MET A 19 16.72 6.62 -2.65
CA MET A 19 17.57 6.77 -3.81
C MET A 19 17.56 8.27 -4.01
N GLU A 20 18.51 8.93 -3.35
CA GLU A 20 18.99 10.23 -3.78
C GLU A 20 19.05 10.11 -5.30
N ALA A 21 18.15 10.85 -5.95
CA ALA A 21 18.31 11.15 -7.36
C ALA A 21 19.75 11.64 -7.43
N ALA A 22 20.62 10.81 -8.00
CA ALA A 22 21.95 11.26 -8.36
C ALA A 22 21.67 12.46 -9.26
N GLU A 23 21.81 13.67 -8.71
CA GLU A 23 21.93 14.88 -9.50
C GLU A 23 23.03 14.56 -10.49
N VAL A 24 22.63 14.24 -11.69
CA VAL A 24 23.52 14.21 -12.85
C VAL A 24 23.99 15.63 -12.97
N ASN A 25 25.18 15.81 -12.43
CA ASN A 25 25.93 17.06 -12.44
C ASN A 25 25.93 17.57 -13.87
N ALA A 26 25.10 18.59 -14.15
CA ALA A 26 25.01 19.27 -15.44
C ALA A 26 26.27 20.13 -15.66
N GLY A 27 27.40 19.47 -15.85
CA GLY A 27 28.68 20.08 -15.95
C GLY A 27 29.68 19.27 -16.77
N SER A 28 29.29 18.83 -17.97
CA SER A 28 30.20 18.53 -19.06
C SER A 28 29.38 18.32 -20.34
N SER A 29 29.31 19.31 -21.21
CA SER A 29 28.85 19.16 -22.60
C SER A 29 29.85 18.31 -23.37
N GLY A 30 29.93 17.02 -23.03
CA GLY A 30 30.57 16.03 -23.89
C GLY A 30 29.46 15.42 -24.75
N ASP A 31 29.61 15.42 -26.06
CA ASP A 31 28.73 14.73 -27.00
C ASP A 31 28.56 13.27 -26.57
N ILE A 32 27.47 12.96 -25.85
CA ILE A 32 27.09 11.58 -25.60
C ILE A 32 26.81 10.96 -26.96
N SER A 33 27.59 9.94 -27.34
CA SER A 33 27.36 9.30 -28.62
C SER A 33 25.97 8.66 -28.66
N LEU A 34 25.32 8.64 -29.84
CA LEU A 34 24.00 8.03 -30.02
C LEU A 34 23.93 6.57 -29.50
N GLY A 35 25.08 5.87 -29.53
CA GLY A 35 25.18 4.51 -28.94
C GLY A 35 25.10 4.51 -27.43
N GLN A 36 25.67 5.49 -26.75
CA GLN A 36 25.58 5.62 -25.27
C GLN A 36 24.17 6.03 -24.83
N GLU A 37 23.51 6.93 -25.57
CA GLU A 37 22.13 7.32 -25.31
C GLU A 37 21.20 6.12 -25.40
N ARG A 38 21.34 5.27 -26.43
CA ARG A 38 20.55 4.02 -26.55
C ARG A 38 20.80 3.05 -25.39
N GLN A 39 22.06 2.86 -25.03
CA GLN A 39 22.41 1.97 -23.92
C GLN A 39 21.79 2.44 -22.59
N LEU A 40 21.78 3.75 -22.35
CA LEU A 40 21.14 4.35 -21.16
C LEU A 40 19.62 4.10 -21.14
N ILE A 41 18.96 4.30 -22.29
CA ILE A 41 17.52 4.03 -22.41
C ILE A 41 17.21 2.56 -22.13
N ASP A 42 17.98 1.62 -22.66
CA ASP A 42 17.79 0.19 -22.43
C ASP A 42 18.03 -0.20 -20.96
N GLN A 43 19.01 0.40 -20.28
CA GLN A 43 19.23 0.23 -18.84
C GLN A 43 18.06 0.77 -18.00
N GLN A 44 17.52 1.93 -18.39
CA GLN A 44 16.37 2.51 -17.71
C GLN A 44 15.13 1.63 -17.88
N HIS A 45 14.90 1.03 -19.04
CA HIS A 45 13.82 0.08 -19.23
C HIS A 45 13.94 -1.14 -18.31
N GLN A 46 15.13 -1.72 -18.21
CA GLN A 46 15.36 -2.86 -17.31
C GLN A 46 15.12 -2.48 -15.83
N ALA A 47 15.53 -1.29 -15.42
CA ALA A 47 15.27 -0.79 -14.07
C ALA A 47 13.77 -0.60 -13.83
N MET A 48 13.02 -0.09 -14.80
CA MET A 48 11.57 0.05 -14.71
C MET A 48 10.86 -1.31 -14.59
N GLU A 49 11.26 -2.32 -15.36
CA GLU A 49 10.70 -3.68 -15.24
C GLU A 49 10.93 -4.28 -13.84
N GLN A 50 12.09 -4.06 -13.25
CA GLN A 50 12.39 -4.52 -11.89
C GLN A 50 11.57 -3.75 -10.83
N GLU A 51 11.40 -2.44 -11.00
CA GLU A 51 10.55 -1.62 -10.13
C GLU A 51 9.09 -2.11 -10.19
N GLU A 52 8.54 -2.37 -11.38
CA GLU A 52 7.18 -2.90 -11.55
C GLU A 52 7.00 -4.24 -10.85
N LEU A 53 7.95 -5.16 -11.01
CA LEU A 53 7.91 -6.46 -10.35
C LEU A 53 7.89 -6.31 -8.83
N THR A 54 8.70 -5.41 -8.28
CA THR A 54 8.78 -5.12 -6.84
C THR A 54 7.47 -4.53 -6.33
N LEU A 55 6.89 -3.57 -7.05
CA LEU A 55 5.59 -2.97 -6.71
C LEU A 55 4.49 -4.04 -6.69
N ALA A 56 4.45 -4.92 -7.71
CA ALA A 56 3.46 -6.00 -7.79
C ALA A 56 3.62 -7.03 -6.66
N GLN A 57 4.84 -7.38 -6.28
CA GLN A 57 5.10 -8.28 -5.15
C GLN A 57 4.67 -7.65 -3.82
N THR A 58 5.00 -6.39 -3.61
CA THR A 58 4.60 -5.64 -2.41
C THR A 58 3.07 -5.56 -2.30
N TYR A 59 2.38 -5.30 -3.41
CA TYR A 59 0.93 -5.26 -3.42
C TYR A 59 0.30 -6.60 -3.02
N ARG A 60 0.83 -7.73 -3.52
CA ARG A 60 0.38 -9.08 -3.13
C ARG A 60 0.58 -9.33 -1.64
N GLN A 61 1.74 -8.95 -1.09
CA GLN A 61 2.01 -9.09 0.34
C GLN A 61 1.03 -8.30 1.19
N LEU A 62 0.68 -7.07 0.79
CA LEU A 62 -0.31 -6.26 1.49
C LEU A 62 -1.72 -6.86 1.42
N LEU A 63 -2.11 -7.47 0.28
CA LEU A 63 -3.37 -8.19 0.17
C LEU A 63 -3.43 -9.40 1.11
N ASP A 64 -2.34 -10.17 1.20
CA ASP A 64 -2.26 -11.34 2.09
C ASP A 64 -2.29 -10.91 3.56
N GLN A 65 -1.64 -9.81 3.91
CA GLN A 65 -1.71 -9.23 5.26
C GLN A 65 -3.12 -8.75 5.60
N LYS A 66 -3.80 -8.06 4.69
CA LYS A 66 -5.19 -7.63 4.88
C LYS A 66 -6.10 -8.82 5.13
N ARG A 67 -5.97 -9.88 4.32
CA ARG A 67 -6.75 -11.12 4.49
C ARG A 67 -6.47 -11.77 5.85
N ALA A 68 -5.21 -11.90 6.25
CA ALA A 68 -4.84 -12.49 7.52
C ALA A 68 -5.39 -11.71 8.73
N LEU A 69 -5.43 -10.38 8.66
CA LEU A 69 -6.01 -9.53 9.71
C LEU A 69 -7.53 -9.68 9.78
N LEU A 70 -8.23 -9.76 8.64
CA LEU A 70 -9.68 -10.02 8.60
C LEU A 70 -10.02 -11.41 9.17
N GLU A 71 -9.21 -12.43 8.89
CA GLU A 71 -9.37 -13.75 9.49
C GLU A 71 -9.16 -13.73 11.01
N GLN A 72 -8.16 -13.00 11.51
CA GLN A 72 -7.94 -12.80 12.93
C GLN A 72 -9.11 -12.08 13.59
N LEU A 73 -9.65 -11.05 12.93
CA LEU A 73 -10.81 -10.32 13.40
C LEU A 73 -12.02 -11.24 13.53
N ARG A 74 -12.31 -12.05 12.52
CA ARG A 74 -13.38 -13.05 12.52
C ARG A 74 -13.18 -14.12 13.61
N ALA A 75 -11.92 -14.53 13.84
CA ALA A 75 -11.59 -15.53 14.86
C ALA A 75 -11.87 -15.07 16.31
N LEU A 76 -12.07 -13.76 16.54
CA LEU A 76 -12.46 -13.25 17.86
C LEU A 76 -13.86 -13.75 18.27
N ASN A 77 -14.75 -13.97 17.32
CA ASN A 77 -16.05 -14.59 17.56
C ASN A 77 -16.56 -15.36 16.31
N PRO A 78 -16.07 -16.57 16.04
CA PRO A 78 -16.41 -17.31 14.83
C PRO A 78 -17.87 -17.80 14.78
N LYS A 79 -18.58 -17.71 15.89
CA LYS A 79 -19.99 -18.11 15.99
C LYS A 79 -20.97 -16.97 15.72
N LYS A 80 -20.48 -15.73 15.66
CA LYS A 80 -21.30 -14.54 15.40
C LYS A 80 -20.78 -13.80 14.19
N GLY A 81 -21.70 -13.48 13.31
CA GLY A 81 -21.43 -12.74 12.09
C GLY A 81 -20.90 -13.60 10.95
N THR A 82 -21.24 -13.20 9.75
CA THR A 82 -20.69 -13.69 8.49
C THR A 82 -19.36 -13.02 8.21
N THR A 83 -18.64 -13.46 7.19
CA THR A 83 -17.44 -12.73 6.69
C THR A 83 -17.78 -11.29 6.37
N GLN A 84 -18.94 -11.06 5.71
CA GLN A 84 -19.42 -9.73 5.36
C GLN A 84 -19.63 -8.83 6.58
N ASP A 85 -20.16 -9.37 7.69
CA ASP A 85 -20.35 -8.59 8.91
C ASP A 85 -19.05 -8.04 9.50
N TRP A 86 -17.95 -8.78 9.36
CA TRP A 86 -16.63 -8.35 9.82
C TRP A 86 -15.96 -7.37 8.84
N GLU A 87 -16.24 -7.52 7.55
CA GLU A 87 -15.81 -6.55 6.51
C GLU A 87 -16.57 -5.23 6.66
N ASP A 88 -17.89 -5.29 6.92
CA ASP A 88 -18.71 -4.10 7.21
C ASP A 88 -18.22 -3.36 8.46
N LEU A 89 -17.85 -4.10 9.51
CA LEU A 89 -17.27 -3.52 10.73
C LEU A 89 -15.99 -2.73 10.42
N TRP A 90 -15.15 -3.30 9.55
CA TRP A 90 -13.93 -2.64 9.09
C TRP A 90 -14.26 -1.38 8.28
N GLU A 91 -15.20 -1.46 7.36
CA GLU A 91 -15.62 -0.33 6.51
C GLU A 91 -16.16 0.84 7.36
N TYR A 92 -17.04 0.56 8.34
CA TYR A 92 -17.55 1.59 9.25
C TYR A 92 -16.44 2.21 10.10
N TYR A 93 -15.52 1.40 10.62
CA TYR A 93 -14.40 1.90 11.40
C TYR A 93 -13.49 2.82 10.56
N HIS A 94 -13.18 2.42 9.35
CA HIS A 94 -12.33 3.18 8.43
C HIS A 94 -12.98 4.53 8.10
N LYS A 95 -14.24 4.52 7.71
CA LYS A 95 -15.01 5.75 7.43
C LYS A 95 -15.12 6.65 8.66
N TYR A 96 -15.41 6.09 9.82
CA TYR A 96 -15.44 6.83 11.09
C TYR A 96 -14.09 7.50 11.43
N LYS A 97 -12.99 6.83 11.13
CA LYS A 97 -11.64 7.40 11.42
C LYS A 97 -11.19 8.45 10.42
N ASP A 98 -11.67 8.38 9.18
CA ASP A 98 -11.32 9.30 8.10
C ASP A 98 -12.36 10.42 7.91
N ALA A 99 -13.53 10.34 8.60
CA ALA A 99 -14.57 11.34 8.53
C ALA A 99 -14.12 12.65 9.21
N ASP A 100 -14.35 13.78 8.56
CA ASP A 100 -14.37 15.09 9.19
C ASP A 100 -15.57 15.18 10.16
N ASP A 101 -15.51 16.06 11.16
CA ASP A 101 -16.36 16.13 12.36
C ASP A 101 -17.88 16.07 12.20
N ASP A 102 -18.42 16.01 10.97
CA ASP A 102 -19.87 16.11 10.67
C ASP A 102 -20.56 14.76 10.35
N GLU A 103 -19.91 13.61 10.44
CA GLU A 103 -20.48 12.31 10.08
C GLU A 103 -20.64 11.35 11.28
N ASP A 104 -21.51 11.73 12.23
CA ASP A 104 -21.86 10.92 13.42
C ASP A 104 -22.42 9.52 13.05
N ASP A 105 -23.02 9.38 11.86
CA ASP A 105 -23.65 8.13 11.41
C ASP A 105 -22.69 6.94 11.32
N TYR A 106 -21.41 7.16 10.96
CA TYR A 106 -20.42 6.07 10.85
C TYR A 106 -19.95 5.57 12.22
N GLU A 107 -19.82 6.46 13.20
CA GLU A 107 -19.47 6.08 14.56
C GLU A 107 -20.56 5.22 15.20
N ASP A 108 -21.82 5.58 15.02
CA ASP A 108 -22.95 4.83 15.57
C ASP A 108 -23.11 3.48 14.87
N ASN A 109 -22.98 3.42 13.55
CA ASN A 109 -22.97 2.16 12.78
C ASN A 109 -21.84 1.23 13.23
N TYR A 110 -20.63 1.76 13.46
CA TYR A 110 -19.50 1.01 14.00
C TYR A 110 -19.82 0.44 15.39
N LYS A 111 -20.35 1.27 16.31
CA LYS A 111 -20.68 0.85 17.69
C LYS A 111 -21.76 -0.24 17.70
N ASP A 112 -22.80 -0.11 16.89
CA ASP A 112 -23.89 -1.06 16.79
C ASP A 112 -23.42 -2.40 16.20
N LYS A 113 -22.61 -2.36 15.14
CA LYS A 113 -22.01 -3.55 14.54
C LYS A 113 -21.09 -4.26 15.54
N LEU A 114 -20.23 -3.53 16.23
CA LEU A 114 -19.34 -4.06 17.27
C LEU A 114 -20.12 -4.75 18.38
N LYS A 115 -21.23 -4.16 18.83
CA LYS A 115 -22.12 -4.73 19.85
C LYS A 115 -22.78 -6.01 19.34
N ALA A 116 -23.26 -6.05 18.10
CA ALA A 116 -23.89 -7.21 17.49
C ALA A 116 -22.93 -8.39 17.35
N LEU A 117 -21.68 -8.15 17.03
CA LEU A 117 -20.64 -9.18 16.84
C LEU A 117 -20.04 -9.69 18.14
N ARG A 118 -20.24 -8.99 19.26
CA ARG A 118 -19.77 -9.44 20.57
C ARG A 118 -20.65 -10.57 21.13
N SER A 119 -20.03 -11.58 21.73
CA SER A 119 -20.75 -12.56 22.57
C SER A 119 -21.08 -11.95 23.94
N THR A 120 -22.22 -12.36 24.51
CA THR A 120 -22.66 -11.92 25.87
C THR A 120 -21.69 -12.35 26.96
N ASP A 121 -20.96 -13.44 26.73
CA ASP A 121 -20.06 -14.07 27.70
C ASP A 121 -18.64 -13.49 27.69
N VAL A 122 -18.38 -12.54 26.78
CA VAL A 122 -17.07 -11.92 26.62
C VAL A 122 -17.06 -10.52 27.23
N ASP A 123 -16.04 -10.22 28.01
CA ASP A 123 -15.84 -8.89 28.57
C ASP A 123 -15.83 -7.83 27.46
N LYS A 124 -16.64 -6.78 27.66
CA LYS A 124 -16.89 -5.75 26.65
C LYS A 124 -15.61 -4.99 26.27
N ASP A 125 -14.85 -4.59 27.28
CA ASP A 125 -13.72 -3.70 27.06
C ASP A 125 -12.52 -4.47 26.51
N ALA A 126 -12.33 -5.71 26.96
CA ALA A 126 -11.32 -6.60 26.40
C ALA A 126 -11.62 -6.97 24.93
N PHE A 127 -12.89 -7.22 24.59
CA PHE A 127 -13.29 -7.49 23.21
C PHE A 127 -13.07 -6.27 22.33
N LYS A 128 -13.58 -5.10 22.74
CA LYS A 128 -13.41 -3.83 22.03
C LYS A 128 -11.93 -3.53 21.77
N SER A 129 -11.09 -3.63 22.80
CA SER A 129 -9.64 -3.36 22.67
C SER A 129 -8.97 -4.28 21.65
N LYS A 130 -9.32 -5.58 21.60
CA LYS A 130 -8.77 -6.52 20.61
C LYS A 130 -9.23 -6.20 19.19
N VAL A 131 -10.52 -5.87 19.04
CA VAL A 131 -11.09 -5.49 17.74
C VAL A 131 -10.41 -4.21 17.24
N GLU A 132 -10.33 -3.17 18.06
CA GLU A 132 -9.72 -1.89 17.67
C GLU A 132 -8.23 -2.03 17.32
N ALA A 133 -7.50 -2.90 18.00
CA ALA A 133 -6.10 -3.18 17.65
C ALA A 133 -5.96 -3.78 16.24
N LEU A 134 -6.86 -4.71 15.86
CA LEU A 134 -6.86 -5.31 14.52
C LEU A 134 -7.35 -4.34 13.45
N LEU A 135 -8.36 -3.53 13.76
CA LEU A 135 -8.86 -2.51 12.84
C LEU A 135 -7.81 -1.43 12.58
N THR A 136 -7.07 -1.00 13.60
CA THR A 136 -5.93 -0.08 13.44
C THR A 136 -4.84 -0.68 12.56
N ALA A 137 -4.55 -1.98 12.70
CA ALA A 137 -3.60 -2.66 11.84
C ALA A 137 -4.10 -2.76 10.38
N LEU A 138 -5.40 -2.99 10.16
CA LEU A 138 -6.03 -2.98 8.84
C LEU A 138 -5.93 -1.59 8.19
N GLN A 139 -6.16 -0.52 8.95
CA GLN A 139 -6.02 0.85 8.46
C GLN A 139 -4.58 1.16 8.02
N ALA A 140 -3.59 0.70 8.78
CA ALA A 140 -2.19 0.85 8.38
C ALA A 140 -1.88 0.11 7.07
N VAL A 141 -2.43 -1.08 6.85
CA VAL A 141 -2.29 -1.82 5.58
C VAL A 141 -3.00 -1.09 4.45
N GLN A 142 -4.19 -0.53 4.68
CA GLN A 142 -4.92 0.25 3.66
C GLN A 142 -4.12 1.48 3.22
N GLN A 143 -3.58 2.25 4.17
CA GLN A 143 -2.73 3.41 3.86
C GLN A 143 -1.51 3.04 3.02
N GLN A 144 -0.90 1.88 3.31
CA GLN A 144 0.22 1.38 2.50
C GLN A 144 -0.22 0.97 1.08
N GLN A 145 -1.40 0.39 0.92
CA GLN A 145 -1.97 0.08 -0.40
C GLN A 145 -2.23 1.35 -1.20
N ASP A 146 -2.73 2.40 -0.56
CA ASP A 146 -3.01 3.68 -1.21
C ASP A 146 -1.70 4.37 -1.66
N ALA A 147 -0.68 4.38 -0.80
CA ALA A 147 0.65 4.89 -1.15
C ALA A 147 1.29 4.09 -2.30
N LEU A 148 1.12 2.77 -2.31
CA LEU A 148 1.61 1.91 -3.38
C LEU A 148 0.88 2.18 -4.70
N THR A 149 -0.43 2.45 -4.64
CA THR A 149 -1.22 2.85 -5.82
C THR A 149 -0.67 4.13 -6.44
N GLN A 150 -0.30 5.12 -5.63
CA GLN A 150 0.36 6.34 -6.12
C GLN A 150 1.74 6.04 -6.74
N SER A 151 2.47 5.08 -6.18
CA SER A 151 3.74 4.64 -6.75
C SER A 151 3.56 4.01 -8.13
N PHE A 152 2.52 3.20 -8.34
CA PHE A 152 2.17 2.66 -9.67
C PHE A 152 1.83 3.77 -10.67
N VAL A 153 1.08 4.79 -10.27
CA VAL A 153 0.77 5.93 -11.14
C VAL A 153 2.05 6.66 -11.57
N THR A 154 2.95 6.90 -10.62
CA THR A 154 4.24 7.54 -10.89
C THR A 154 5.11 6.68 -11.81
N HIS A 155 5.17 5.38 -11.56
CA HIS A 155 5.91 4.41 -12.37
C HIS A 155 5.40 4.39 -13.82
N ASN A 156 4.08 4.31 -14.04
CA ASN A 156 3.49 4.34 -15.36
C ASN A 156 3.84 5.65 -16.13
N SER A 157 3.86 6.78 -15.41
CA SER A 157 4.25 8.07 -16.03
C SER A 157 5.72 8.06 -16.47
N LYS A 158 6.62 7.47 -15.69
CA LYS A 158 8.04 7.31 -16.06
C LYS A 158 8.21 6.40 -17.29
N ILE A 159 7.47 5.28 -17.37
CA ILE A 159 7.49 4.38 -18.53
C ILE A 159 7.05 5.13 -19.79
N GLN A 160 5.96 5.89 -19.72
CA GLN A 160 5.47 6.68 -20.87
C GLN A 160 6.52 7.69 -21.35
N GLN A 161 7.21 8.36 -20.44
CA GLN A 161 8.29 9.28 -20.78
C GLN A 161 9.45 8.54 -21.46
N LEU A 162 9.88 7.42 -20.92
CA LEU A 162 10.96 6.61 -21.47
C LEU A 162 10.65 6.08 -22.88
N ASP A 163 9.40 5.71 -23.14
CA ASP A 163 8.94 5.31 -24.47
C ASP A 163 8.98 6.47 -25.48
N GLN A 164 8.67 7.68 -25.04
CA GLN A 164 8.81 8.88 -25.87
C GLN A 164 10.27 9.17 -26.20
N ASP A 165 11.16 9.06 -25.22
CA ASP A 165 12.59 9.27 -25.39
C ASP A 165 13.18 8.24 -26.38
N LYS A 166 12.77 6.98 -26.26
CA LYS A 166 13.14 5.91 -27.20
C LYS A 166 12.68 6.18 -28.62
N LYS A 167 11.44 6.64 -28.80
CA LYS A 167 10.89 7.03 -30.11
C LYS A 167 11.68 8.19 -30.70
N SER A 168 11.98 9.22 -29.92
CA SER A 168 12.76 10.38 -30.35
C SER A 168 14.18 10.00 -30.76
N HIS A 169 14.82 9.10 -29.98
CA HIS A 169 16.13 8.57 -30.30
C HIS A 169 16.13 7.79 -31.64
N ASN A 170 15.14 6.90 -31.83
CA ASN A 170 15.01 6.12 -33.06
C ASN A 170 14.81 7.03 -34.30
N GLN A 171 14.06 8.12 -34.17
CA GLN A 171 13.90 9.10 -35.25
C GLN A 171 15.23 9.80 -35.62
N LYS A 172 16.05 10.15 -34.62
CA LYS A 172 17.39 10.77 -34.87
C LYS A 172 18.36 9.81 -35.55
N THR A 173 18.22 8.50 -35.28
CA THR A 173 19.13 7.47 -35.83
C THR A 173 18.67 6.89 -37.17
N GLY A 174 17.48 7.29 -37.67
CA GLY A 174 16.94 6.79 -38.94
C GLY A 174 16.53 5.32 -38.95
N LYS A 175 16.21 4.78 -37.78
CA LYS A 175 15.72 3.39 -37.58
C LYS A 175 14.26 3.34 -37.26
#